data_53d575011eee2901b760fd22c0394ab2
#
_entry.id   53d575011eee2901b760fd22c0394ab2
#
_cell.length_a   1.000
_cell.length_b   1.000
_cell.length_c   1.000
_cell.angle_alpha   90.00
_cell.angle_beta   90.00
_cell.angle_gamma   90.00
#
_symmetry.space_group_name_H-M   'P 1'
#
loop_
_entity.id
_entity.type
_entity.pdbx_description
1 polymer ?
#
loop_
_entity_poly.entity_id
_entity_poly.type
_entity_poly.pdbx_seq_one_letter_code
_entity_poly.pdbx_strand_id
1 'polypeptide(L)'
;VADKLSPGAEAPNFDLSSTEDVVLMLRDEVPRMAALLYFFGDPTNEGARRHLVTLAESQHDLAGNRAVILGISRTKLPALKQAQHELNVRFPLLYDDRDFTASYGVEAPEEGEPAPALFLVDRDQKIAWMANPLSSMESALKEVTAALQRQPAPTYHYPAKVVNRVVNWWVNRVRPRPAA
;
A
#
# COMPACT_ATOMS: atom_id res chain seq x y z
N VAL A 1 9.19 -22.86 8.32
CA VAL A 1 8.87 -21.71 9.19
C VAL A 1 9.37 -20.50 8.42
N ALA A 2 8.46 -19.68 7.86
CA ALA A 2 8.87 -18.44 7.23
C ALA A 2 9.50 -17.55 8.30
N ASP A 3 10.71 -17.04 8.05
CA ASP A 3 11.35 -16.09 8.95
C ASP A 3 10.42 -14.90 9.12
N LYS A 4 10.08 -14.59 10.38
CA LYS A 4 9.19 -13.47 10.70
C LYS A 4 9.83 -12.18 10.17
N LEU A 5 9.14 -11.49 9.25
CA LEU A 5 9.64 -10.23 8.69
C LEU A 5 9.95 -9.24 9.82
N SER A 6 11.04 -8.50 9.62
CA SER A 6 11.49 -7.47 10.55
C SER A 6 12.02 -6.26 9.76
N PRO A 7 12.10 -5.08 10.38
CA PRO A 7 12.76 -3.94 9.75
C PRO A 7 14.17 -4.29 9.27
N GLY A 8 14.49 -3.92 8.04
CA GLY A 8 15.73 -4.25 7.34
C GLY A 8 15.67 -5.52 6.47
N ALA A 9 14.67 -6.39 6.65
CA ALA A 9 14.47 -7.55 5.79
C ALA A 9 14.04 -7.14 4.38
N GLU A 10 14.37 -7.95 3.38
CA GLU A 10 13.89 -7.76 2.01
C GLU A 10 12.37 -7.97 1.96
N ALA A 11 11.65 -7.03 1.34
CA ALA A 11 10.21 -7.13 1.17
C ALA A 11 9.89 -8.19 0.10
N PRO A 12 9.05 -9.20 0.40
CA PRO A 12 8.59 -10.15 -0.59
C PRO A 12 7.95 -9.45 -1.79
N ASN A 13 8.39 -9.81 -3.00
CA ASN A 13 7.83 -9.24 -4.23
C ASN A 13 6.50 -9.92 -4.56
N PHE A 14 5.61 -9.20 -5.21
CA PHE A 14 4.32 -9.70 -5.66
C PHE A 14 3.98 -9.25 -7.08
N ASP A 15 3.07 -9.98 -7.71
CA ASP A 15 2.37 -9.64 -8.93
C ASP A 15 0.86 -9.86 -8.69
N LEU A 16 0.14 -8.80 -8.38
CA LEU A 16 -1.28 -8.86 -8.00
C LEU A 16 -2.14 -8.02 -8.95
N SER A 17 -3.33 -8.56 -9.27
CA SER A 17 -4.32 -7.82 -10.03
C SER A 17 -4.92 -6.69 -9.20
N SER A 18 -5.06 -5.52 -9.82
CA SER A 18 -5.55 -4.31 -9.14
C SER A 18 -6.94 -3.89 -9.60
N THR A 19 -7.60 -3.06 -8.81
CA THR A 19 -8.85 -2.39 -9.16
C THR A 19 -8.75 -1.47 -10.39
N GLU A 20 -7.53 -1.21 -10.85
CA GLU A 20 -7.25 -0.37 -12.03
C GLU A 20 -7.07 -1.18 -13.32
N ASP A 21 -7.46 -2.46 -13.29
CA ASP A 21 -7.36 -3.40 -14.42
C ASP A 21 -5.92 -3.61 -14.93
N VAL A 22 -4.95 -3.49 -14.03
CA VAL A 22 -3.54 -3.77 -14.29
C VAL A 22 -2.98 -4.69 -13.22
N VAL A 23 -1.97 -5.50 -13.58
CA VAL A 23 -1.17 -6.25 -12.62
C VAL A 23 -0.07 -5.35 -12.10
N LEU A 24 0.07 -5.24 -10.77
CA LEU A 24 1.10 -4.46 -10.11
C LEU A 24 2.14 -5.37 -9.49
N MET A 25 3.41 -5.08 -9.76
CA MET A 25 4.57 -5.73 -9.15
C MET A 25 5.29 -4.75 -8.25
N LEU A 26 5.61 -5.15 -7.02
CA LEU A 26 6.25 -4.25 -6.07
C LEU A 26 7.59 -3.71 -6.58
N ARG A 27 8.43 -4.57 -7.17
CA ARG A 27 9.78 -4.19 -7.65
C ARG A 27 9.81 -3.41 -8.94
N ASP A 28 8.87 -3.69 -9.84
CA ASP A 28 8.92 -3.17 -11.20
C ASP A 28 8.08 -1.90 -11.34
N GLU A 29 6.97 -1.84 -10.60
CA GLU A 29 5.95 -0.79 -10.72
C GLU A 29 6.20 0.40 -9.80
N VAL A 30 7.02 0.25 -8.75
CA VAL A 30 7.33 1.32 -7.79
C VAL A 30 8.85 1.54 -7.71
N PRO A 31 9.54 1.85 -8.82
CA PRO A 31 10.97 2.08 -8.78
C PRO A 31 11.27 3.34 -7.98
N ARG A 32 11.99 3.19 -6.86
CA ARG A 32 12.51 4.29 -6.04
C ARG A 32 11.47 5.17 -5.34
N MET A 33 10.25 4.70 -5.20
CA MET A 33 9.27 5.22 -4.26
C MET A 33 9.15 4.26 -3.09
N ALA A 34 8.88 4.78 -1.90
CA ALA A 34 8.44 3.94 -0.80
C ALA A 34 7.02 3.44 -1.09
N ALA A 35 6.69 2.25 -0.62
CA ALA A 35 5.35 1.70 -0.73
C ALA A 35 4.78 1.43 0.66
N LEU A 36 3.62 1.98 0.96
CA LEU A 36 2.86 1.68 2.15
C LEU A 36 1.85 0.58 1.80
N LEU A 37 2.11 -0.64 2.27
CA LEU A 37 1.28 -1.80 2.04
C LEU A 37 0.30 -1.95 3.19
N TYR A 38 -0.99 -1.88 2.92
CA TYR A 38 -2.05 -2.08 3.89
C TYR A 38 -2.77 -3.40 3.60
N PHE A 39 -2.58 -4.38 4.48
CA PHE A 39 -3.28 -5.67 4.45
C PHE A 39 -4.56 -5.59 5.26
N PHE A 40 -5.67 -6.01 4.67
CA PHE A 40 -6.99 -5.97 5.30
C PHE A 40 -7.89 -7.12 4.85
N GLY A 41 -8.94 -7.38 5.63
CA GLY A 41 -9.94 -8.38 5.34
C GLY A 41 -11.01 -7.91 4.36
N ASP A 42 -12.28 -8.11 4.73
CA ASP A 42 -13.43 -7.70 3.92
C ASP A 42 -13.60 -6.17 3.94
N PRO A 43 -13.67 -5.50 2.77
CA PRO A 43 -13.89 -4.06 2.68
C PRO A 43 -15.29 -3.61 3.16
N THR A 44 -16.21 -4.53 3.43
CA THR A 44 -17.50 -4.21 4.04
C THR A 44 -17.42 -4.07 5.56
N ASN A 45 -16.35 -4.58 6.18
CA ASN A 45 -16.09 -4.43 7.60
C ASN A 45 -15.86 -2.96 7.95
N GLU A 46 -16.53 -2.49 9.02
CA GLU A 46 -16.46 -1.08 9.43
C GLU A 46 -15.04 -0.62 9.80
N GLY A 47 -14.26 -1.50 10.43
CA GLY A 47 -12.86 -1.21 10.76
C GLY A 47 -12.00 -1.03 9.51
N ALA A 48 -12.12 -1.93 8.52
CA ALA A 48 -11.43 -1.82 7.25
C ALA A 48 -11.84 -0.55 6.48
N ARG A 49 -13.14 -0.24 6.46
CA ARG A 49 -13.67 0.99 5.83
C ARG A 49 -13.06 2.26 6.45
N ARG A 50 -13.05 2.34 7.78
CA ARG A 50 -12.42 3.49 8.49
C ARG A 50 -10.94 3.63 8.14
N HIS A 51 -10.19 2.52 8.15
CA HIS A 51 -8.77 2.55 7.78
C HIS A 51 -8.56 3.01 6.34
N LEU A 52 -9.36 2.52 5.38
CA LEU A 52 -9.27 2.93 3.98
C LEU A 52 -9.54 4.42 3.80
N VAL A 53 -10.53 4.98 4.51
CA VAL A 53 -10.82 6.42 4.49
C VAL A 53 -9.66 7.22 5.09
N THR A 54 -9.15 6.82 6.26
CA THR A 54 -7.99 7.49 6.90
C THR A 54 -6.75 7.49 6.00
N LEU A 55 -6.49 6.36 5.33
CA LEU A 55 -5.40 6.27 4.34
C LEU A 55 -5.64 7.18 3.13
N ALA A 56 -6.89 7.26 2.64
CA ALA A 56 -7.24 8.13 1.52
C ALA A 56 -7.05 9.61 1.87
N GLU A 57 -7.39 10.02 3.08
CA GLU A 57 -7.15 11.38 3.59
C GLU A 57 -5.65 11.69 3.71
N SER A 58 -4.84 10.71 4.12
CA SER A 58 -3.39 10.86 4.28
C SER A 58 -2.62 10.74 2.96
N GLN A 59 -3.28 10.38 1.86
CA GLN A 59 -2.64 10.07 0.58
C GLN A 59 -1.80 11.25 0.04
N HIS A 60 -2.28 12.48 0.19
CA HIS A 60 -1.58 13.66 -0.29
C HIS A 60 -0.23 13.88 0.43
N ASP A 61 -0.23 13.74 1.74
CA ASP A 61 0.97 13.92 2.57
C ASP A 61 1.99 12.81 2.33
N LEU A 62 1.52 11.57 2.18
CA LEU A 62 2.38 10.43 1.83
C LEU A 62 3.00 10.60 0.44
N ALA A 63 2.23 11.13 -0.51
CA ALA A 63 2.73 11.48 -1.84
C ALA A 63 3.83 12.54 -1.79
N GLY A 64 3.66 13.56 -0.99
CA GLY A 64 4.67 14.59 -0.77
C GLY A 64 5.99 14.00 -0.25
N ASN A 65 5.92 12.92 0.51
CA ASN A 65 7.07 12.15 1.01
C ASN A 65 7.50 11.02 0.05
N ARG A 66 7.01 11.01 -1.20
CA ARG A 66 7.33 10.01 -2.22
C ARG A 66 7.00 8.58 -1.81
N ALA A 67 5.85 8.38 -1.19
CA ALA A 67 5.30 7.09 -0.88
C ALA A 67 3.97 6.87 -1.63
N VAL A 68 3.75 5.66 -2.10
CA VAL A 68 2.47 5.20 -2.66
C VAL A 68 1.77 4.30 -1.65
N ILE A 69 0.45 4.26 -1.71
CA ILE A 69 -0.36 3.35 -0.89
C ILE A 69 -0.88 2.22 -1.78
N LEU A 70 -0.77 0.99 -1.31
CA LEU A 70 -1.34 -0.19 -1.93
C LEU A 70 -2.17 -0.95 -0.89
N GLY A 71 -3.47 -1.07 -1.11
CA GLY A 71 -4.34 -1.90 -0.27
C GLY A 71 -4.34 -3.34 -0.79
N ILE A 72 -4.16 -4.33 0.06
CA ILE A 72 -4.07 -5.74 -0.32
C ILE A 72 -5.11 -6.54 0.46
N SER A 73 -5.96 -7.27 -0.25
CA SER A 73 -7.01 -8.10 0.35
C SER A 73 -7.25 -9.36 -0.47
N ARG A 74 -7.73 -10.41 0.18
CA ARG A 74 -8.23 -11.63 -0.46
C ARG A 74 -9.64 -11.50 -1.04
N THR A 75 -10.27 -10.37 -0.82
CA THR A 75 -11.58 -10.05 -1.41
C THR A 75 -11.46 -9.86 -2.92
N LYS A 76 -12.38 -10.44 -3.68
CA LYS A 76 -12.37 -10.41 -5.14
C LYS A 76 -12.49 -8.99 -5.70
N LEU A 77 -11.87 -8.75 -6.84
CA LEU A 77 -11.82 -7.43 -7.50
C LEU A 77 -13.16 -6.70 -7.62
N PRO A 78 -14.31 -7.34 -7.97
CA PRO A 78 -15.57 -6.61 -8.07
C PRO A 78 -15.96 -5.92 -6.76
N ALA A 79 -15.81 -6.61 -5.62
CA ALA A 79 -16.11 -6.03 -4.31
C ALA A 79 -15.09 -4.97 -3.89
N LEU A 80 -13.81 -5.15 -4.24
CA LEU A 80 -12.77 -4.12 -4.02
C LEU A 80 -13.04 -2.87 -4.86
N LYS A 81 -13.45 -3.00 -6.13
CA LYS A 81 -13.83 -1.88 -6.98
C LYS A 81 -15.03 -1.12 -6.42
N GLN A 82 -16.04 -1.86 -5.94
CA GLN A 82 -17.19 -1.25 -5.29
C GLN A 82 -16.78 -0.44 -4.06
N ALA A 83 -16.01 -1.03 -3.15
CA ALA A 83 -15.53 -0.35 -1.95
C ALA A 83 -14.66 0.87 -2.30
N GLN A 84 -13.77 0.75 -3.28
CA GLN A 84 -12.94 1.86 -3.76
C GLN A 84 -13.80 3.03 -4.23
N HIS A 85 -14.85 2.76 -4.98
CA HIS A 85 -15.78 3.78 -5.47
C HIS A 85 -16.60 4.40 -4.33
N GLU A 86 -17.23 3.57 -3.48
CA GLU A 86 -18.07 4.03 -2.36
C GLU A 86 -17.31 4.90 -1.36
N LEU A 87 -16.06 4.53 -1.05
CA LEU A 87 -15.22 5.24 -0.08
C LEU A 87 -14.37 6.35 -0.72
N ASN A 88 -14.51 6.57 -2.03
CA ASN A 88 -13.69 7.52 -2.78
C ASN A 88 -12.17 7.33 -2.57
N VAL A 89 -11.74 6.08 -2.44
CA VAL A 89 -10.33 5.71 -2.32
C VAL A 89 -9.66 5.88 -3.68
N ARG A 90 -8.52 6.58 -3.72
CA ARG A 90 -7.82 6.91 -4.98
C ARG A 90 -6.53 6.13 -5.19
N PHE A 91 -6.15 5.26 -4.27
CA PHE A 91 -5.04 4.34 -4.43
C PHE A 91 -5.54 2.96 -4.86
N PRO A 92 -4.73 2.15 -5.55
CA PRO A 92 -5.14 0.82 -6.01
C PRO A 92 -5.37 -0.13 -4.85
N LEU A 93 -6.44 -0.93 -4.97
CA LEU A 93 -6.68 -2.09 -4.13
C LEU A 93 -6.31 -3.34 -4.95
N LEU A 94 -5.56 -4.25 -4.34
CA LEU A 94 -4.98 -5.43 -4.97
C LEU A 94 -5.68 -6.68 -4.46
N TYR A 95 -5.96 -7.60 -5.38
CA TYR A 95 -6.54 -8.90 -5.05
C TYR A 95 -5.45 -9.95 -4.87
N ASP A 96 -5.33 -10.46 -3.65
CA ASP A 96 -4.44 -11.57 -3.32
C ASP A 96 -5.15 -12.91 -3.57
N ASP A 97 -4.94 -13.48 -4.75
CA ASP A 97 -5.50 -14.76 -5.18
C ASP A 97 -4.58 -15.96 -4.88
N ARG A 98 -3.36 -15.72 -4.38
CA ARG A 98 -2.32 -16.73 -4.17
C ARG A 98 -1.76 -16.79 -2.77
N ASP A 99 -2.47 -16.23 -1.80
CA ASP A 99 -2.04 -16.19 -0.40
C ASP A 99 -0.68 -15.51 -0.17
N PHE A 100 -0.41 -14.47 -0.94
CA PHE A 100 0.77 -13.65 -0.80
C PHE A 100 0.87 -12.99 0.60
N THR A 101 -0.29 -12.68 1.18
CA THR A 101 -0.46 -12.15 2.54
C THR A 101 0.33 -12.96 3.56
N ALA A 102 0.38 -14.29 3.42
CA ALA A 102 1.15 -15.17 4.31
C ALA A 102 2.67 -14.93 4.24
N SER A 103 3.21 -14.50 3.09
CA SER A 103 4.63 -14.18 2.95
C SER A 103 5.04 -12.95 3.77
N TYR A 104 4.10 -12.09 4.12
CA TYR A 104 4.28 -10.97 5.04
C TYR A 104 3.99 -11.34 6.51
N GLY A 105 3.71 -12.61 6.78
CA GLY A 105 3.36 -13.07 8.13
C GLY A 105 2.02 -12.50 8.63
N VAL A 106 1.14 -12.09 7.71
CA VAL A 106 -0.22 -11.71 8.02
C VAL A 106 -1.06 -12.97 7.97
N GLU A 107 -1.27 -13.57 9.13
CA GLU A 107 -2.00 -14.84 9.24
C GLU A 107 -3.50 -14.62 9.00
N ALA A 108 -4.08 -15.49 8.18
CA ALA A 108 -5.51 -15.61 8.12
C ALA A 108 -5.94 -16.62 9.22
N PRO A 109 -6.77 -16.22 10.19
CA PRO A 109 -7.28 -17.15 11.17
C PRO A 109 -8.15 -18.22 10.46
N GLU A 110 -8.25 -19.41 11.06
CA GLU A 110 -9.13 -20.47 10.56
C GLU A 110 -10.59 -20.02 10.52
N GLU A 111 -10.99 -19.17 11.46
CA GLU A 111 -12.30 -18.52 11.51
C GLU A 111 -12.13 -17.01 11.69
N GLY A 112 -12.81 -16.23 10.84
CA GLY A 112 -12.83 -14.77 10.90
C GLY A 112 -11.92 -14.11 9.87
N GLU A 113 -11.74 -12.81 10.03
CA GLU A 113 -10.91 -12.01 9.15
C GLU A 113 -9.47 -11.87 9.68
N PRO A 114 -8.47 -11.75 8.79
CA PRO A 114 -7.13 -11.45 9.21
C PRO A 114 -7.08 -10.10 9.93
N ALA A 115 -6.28 -10.03 10.98
CA ALA A 115 -5.99 -8.75 11.62
C ALA A 115 -5.32 -7.80 10.60
N PRO A 116 -5.73 -6.53 10.55
CA PRO A 116 -5.11 -5.59 9.64
C PRO A 116 -3.61 -5.42 9.96
N ALA A 117 -2.81 -5.24 8.92
CA ALA A 117 -1.38 -5.01 9.07
C ALA A 117 -0.91 -3.90 8.12
N LEU A 118 0.15 -3.21 8.51
CA LEU A 118 0.72 -2.11 7.74
C LEU A 118 2.24 -2.27 7.64
N PHE A 119 2.78 -2.18 6.43
CA PHE A 119 4.21 -2.28 6.16
C PHE A 119 4.66 -1.11 5.31
N LEU A 120 5.73 -0.45 5.72
CA LEU A 120 6.43 0.52 4.89
C LEU A 120 7.62 -0.16 4.23
N VAL A 121 7.60 -0.27 2.92
CA VAL A 121 8.72 -0.73 2.10
C VAL A 121 9.48 0.49 1.59
N ASP A 122 10.78 0.53 1.81
CA ASP A 122 11.62 1.61 1.33
C ASP A 122 11.98 1.47 -0.16
N ARG A 123 12.76 2.41 -0.66
CA ARG A 123 13.17 2.47 -2.08
C ARG A 123 14.16 1.37 -2.48
N ASP A 124 14.80 0.74 -1.49
CA ASP A 124 15.70 -0.39 -1.69
C ASP A 124 14.97 -1.73 -1.53
N GLN A 125 13.62 -1.69 -1.50
CA GLN A 125 12.73 -2.85 -1.35
C GLN A 125 12.94 -3.59 -0.02
N LYS A 126 13.26 -2.85 1.04
CA LYS A 126 13.36 -3.38 2.39
C LYS A 126 12.22 -2.89 3.27
N ILE A 127 11.85 -3.68 4.25
CA ILE A 127 10.89 -3.27 5.28
C ILE A 127 11.54 -2.17 6.13
N ALA A 128 11.08 -0.93 5.97
CA ALA A 128 11.56 0.20 6.76
C ALA A 128 10.84 0.31 8.10
N TRP A 129 9.57 -0.08 8.13
CA TRP A 129 8.72 -0.06 9.30
C TRP A 129 7.55 -1.03 9.13
N MET A 130 7.00 -1.54 10.22
CA MET A 130 5.84 -2.44 10.19
C MET A 130 5.03 -2.39 11.46
N ALA A 131 3.72 -2.63 11.34
CA ALA A 131 2.79 -2.95 12.42
C ALA A 131 1.95 -4.17 12.01
N ASN A 132 2.20 -5.29 12.65
CA ASN A 132 1.50 -6.56 12.42
C ASN A 132 1.30 -7.29 13.77
N PRO A 133 0.08 -7.30 14.34
CA PRO A 133 -1.14 -6.62 13.84
C PRO A 133 -1.10 -5.09 14.00
N LEU A 134 -1.92 -4.40 13.23
CA LEU A 134 -2.11 -2.95 13.33
C LEU A 134 -3.05 -2.62 14.50
N SER A 135 -2.58 -1.85 15.47
CA SER A 135 -3.37 -1.46 16.63
C SER A 135 -4.07 -0.10 16.49
N SER A 136 -3.42 0.86 15.82
CA SER A 136 -3.99 2.19 15.55
C SER A 136 -3.44 2.74 14.24
N MET A 137 -4.32 3.10 13.32
CA MET A 137 -3.94 3.67 12.03
C MET A 137 -3.31 5.06 12.18
N GLU A 138 -3.87 5.90 13.03
CA GLU A 138 -3.39 7.27 13.24
C GLU A 138 -1.97 7.29 13.85
N SER A 139 -1.71 6.40 14.82
CA SER A 139 -0.38 6.26 15.40
C SER A 139 0.62 5.73 14.38
N ALA A 140 0.22 4.72 13.63
CA ALA A 140 1.04 4.12 12.58
C ALA A 140 1.41 5.14 11.49
N LEU A 141 0.49 5.97 11.04
CA LEU A 141 0.75 6.99 10.02
C LEU A 141 1.76 8.06 10.50
N LYS A 142 1.74 8.42 11.78
CA LYS A 142 2.76 9.32 12.36
C LYS A 142 4.15 8.69 12.31
N GLU A 143 4.26 7.41 12.66
CA GLU A 143 5.53 6.68 12.64
C GLU A 143 6.02 6.45 11.20
N VAL A 144 5.12 6.11 10.28
CA VAL A 144 5.40 5.98 8.83
C VAL A 144 5.94 7.31 8.28
N THR A 145 5.27 8.42 8.56
CA THR A 145 5.72 9.74 8.10
C THR A 145 7.11 10.07 8.66
N ALA A 146 7.36 9.80 9.93
CA ALA A 146 8.68 10.00 10.53
C ALA A 146 9.74 9.07 9.92
N ALA A 147 9.39 7.84 9.56
CA ALA A 147 10.29 6.91 8.87
C ALA A 147 10.63 7.38 7.45
N LEU A 148 9.64 7.88 6.71
CA LEU A 148 9.83 8.44 5.36
C LEU A 148 10.75 9.67 5.36
N GLN A 149 10.61 10.55 6.35
CA GLN A 149 11.44 11.75 6.48
C GLN A 149 12.91 11.45 6.80
N ARG A 150 13.19 10.29 7.42
CA ARG A 150 14.56 9.82 7.70
C ARG A 150 15.23 9.18 6.50
N GLN A 151 14.48 8.81 5.45
CA GLN A 151 15.05 8.19 4.27
C GLN A 151 15.89 9.22 3.50
N PRO A 152 17.11 8.85 3.04
CA PRO A 152 17.94 9.77 2.25
C PRO A 152 17.22 10.15 0.96
N ALA A 153 17.43 11.39 0.50
CA ALA A 153 16.94 11.81 -0.81
C ALA A 153 17.49 10.88 -1.90
N PRO A 154 16.69 10.53 -2.91
CA PRO A 154 17.17 9.66 -3.98
C PRO A 154 18.34 10.33 -4.71
N THR A 155 19.45 9.61 -4.82
CA THR A 155 20.69 10.03 -5.47
C THR A 155 20.61 10.06 -7.01
N TYR A 156 19.49 9.64 -7.58
CA TYR A 156 19.34 9.51 -9.03
C TYR A 156 18.25 10.41 -9.60
N HIS A 157 18.64 11.19 -10.61
CA HIS A 157 17.72 11.85 -11.53
C HIS A 157 17.35 10.84 -12.63
N TYR A 158 16.11 10.33 -12.60
CA TYR A 158 15.61 9.58 -13.73
C TYR A 158 15.33 10.51 -14.91
N PRO A 159 15.73 10.12 -16.15
CA PRO A 159 15.22 10.81 -17.33
C PRO A 159 13.69 10.72 -17.31
N ALA A 160 13.02 11.83 -17.59
CA ALA A 160 11.56 11.99 -17.53
C ALA A 160 10.75 10.97 -18.37
N LYS A 161 11.40 10.15 -19.18
CA LYS A 161 10.81 9.14 -20.05
C LYS A 161 10.51 7.78 -19.37
N VAL A 162 11.01 7.55 -18.15
CA VAL A 162 10.81 6.31 -17.40
C VAL A 162 9.88 6.56 -16.20
N VAL A 163 8.88 7.42 -16.39
CA VAL A 163 7.83 7.55 -15.40
C VAL A 163 6.86 6.41 -15.63
N ASN A 164 6.95 5.45 -14.76
CA ASN A 164 6.16 4.24 -14.73
C ASN A 164 4.66 4.54 -14.77
N ARG A 165 3.86 3.66 -15.41
CA ARG A 165 2.40 3.80 -15.53
C ARG A 165 1.72 4.10 -14.20
N VAL A 166 2.15 3.44 -13.13
CA VAL A 166 1.61 3.62 -11.78
C VAL A 166 1.92 5.01 -11.24
N VAL A 167 3.14 5.50 -11.41
CA VAL A 167 3.55 6.83 -10.95
C VAL A 167 2.79 7.91 -11.71
N ASN A 168 2.67 7.80 -13.04
CA ASN A 168 1.88 8.73 -13.85
C ASN A 168 0.40 8.69 -13.50
N TRP A 169 -0.15 7.49 -13.36
CA TRP A 169 -1.53 7.31 -12.96
C TRP A 169 -1.77 7.92 -11.57
N TRP A 170 -0.87 7.67 -10.62
CA TRP A 170 -0.97 8.14 -9.27
C TRP A 170 -0.82 9.67 -9.16
N VAL A 171 0.19 10.25 -9.79
CA VAL A 171 0.42 11.70 -9.83
C VAL A 171 -0.74 12.44 -10.49
N ASN A 172 -1.32 11.89 -11.56
CA ASN A 172 -2.44 12.51 -12.26
C ASN A 172 -3.75 12.44 -11.48
N ARG A 173 -3.92 11.46 -10.59
CA ARG A 173 -5.11 11.37 -9.72
C ARG A 173 -5.02 12.18 -8.44
N VAL A 174 -3.81 12.39 -7.92
CA VAL A 174 -3.60 13.19 -6.70
C VAL A 174 -3.66 14.70 -6.99
N ARG A 175 -3.41 15.13 -8.23
CA ARG A 175 -3.60 16.54 -8.60
C ARG A 175 -5.08 16.89 -8.54
N PRO A 176 -5.48 17.95 -7.79
CA PRO A 176 -6.83 18.46 -7.88
C PRO A 176 -7.11 18.82 -9.35
N ARG A 177 -8.26 18.38 -9.87
CA ARG A 177 -8.73 18.89 -11.17
C ARG A 177 -8.80 20.39 -11.06
N PRO A 178 -8.25 21.15 -12.03
CA PRO A 178 -8.49 22.59 -12.06
C PRO A 178 -10.00 22.81 -12.05
N ALA A 179 -10.45 23.70 -11.18
CA ALA A 179 -11.86 24.09 -11.14
C ALA A 179 -12.25 24.59 -12.53
N ALA A 180 -13.35 24.04 -13.04
CA ALA A 180 -13.94 24.48 -14.31
C ALA A 180 -14.55 25.88 -14.15
#